data_e31e4d2134d4be0d786f451cd5b5abdf
#
_entry.id   e31e4d2134d4be0d786f451cd5b5abdf
#
_cell.length_a   1.000
_cell.length_b   1.000
_cell.length_c   1.000
_cell.angle_alpha   90.00
_cell.angle_beta   90.00
_cell.angle_gamma   90.00
#
_symmetry.space_group_name_H-M   'P 1'
#
loop_
_entity.id
_entity.type
_entity.pdbx_description
1 polymer ?
#
loop_
_entity_poly.entity_id
_entity_poly.type
_entity_poly.pdbx_seq_one_letter_code
_entity_poly.pdbx_strand_id
1 'polypeptide(L)'
;LPDFDARAGLAGQQLVHLFAWDEATFLRLTEGGPIRRIGHERWLRNVAVALGNALRQTGDAGVRVALQSRAEDASALVREHVAWGLSQDGLEPFI
;
A
#
# COMPACT_ATOMS: atom_id res chain seq x y z
N LEU A 1 4.74 15.02 2.17
CA LEU A 1 4.75 13.59 2.27
C LEU A 1 5.33 12.98 1.01
N PRO A 2 6.09 11.97 1.19
CA PRO A 2 6.64 11.28 0.03
C PRO A 2 5.51 10.68 -0.79
N ASP A 3 5.72 10.56 -2.08
CA ASP A 3 4.81 9.79 -2.89
C ASP A 3 5.00 8.30 -2.58
N PHE A 4 4.12 7.48 -3.09
CA PHE A 4 4.11 6.06 -2.78
C PHE A 4 4.85 5.23 -3.83
N ASP A 5 5.69 5.86 -4.61
CA ASP A 5 6.50 5.17 -5.60
C ASP A 5 7.72 4.57 -4.89
N ALA A 6 7.94 3.27 -5.06
CA ALA A 6 9.12 2.63 -4.49
C ALA A 6 10.42 3.29 -4.96
N ARG A 7 10.42 3.88 -6.14
CA ARG A 7 11.58 4.59 -6.65
C ARG A 7 11.86 5.90 -5.92
N ALA A 8 10.90 6.43 -5.18
CA ALA A 8 11.07 7.65 -4.41
C ALA A 8 11.76 7.40 -3.07
N GLY A 9 12.28 6.21 -2.84
CA GLY A 9 13.05 5.89 -1.66
C GLY A 9 12.30 5.15 -0.57
N LEU A 10 11.01 4.85 -0.79
CA LEU A 10 10.26 4.05 0.17
C LEU A 10 10.55 2.57 -0.09
N ALA A 11 11.20 1.92 0.85
CA ALA A 11 11.41 0.48 0.77
C ALA A 11 10.08 -0.25 1.00
N GLY A 12 10.01 -1.49 0.51
CA GLY A 12 8.82 -2.32 0.72
C GLY A 12 8.43 -2.43 2.17
N GLN A 13 9.40 -2.50 3.09
CA GLN A 13 9.14 -2.57 4.51
C GLN A 13 8.45 -1.32 5.05
N GLN A 14 8.82 -0.15 4.55
CA GLN A 14 8.17 1.09 4.94
C GLN A 14 6.71 1.11 4.46
N LEU A 15 6.48 0.66 3.23
CA LEU A 15 5.12 0.56 2.69
C LEU A 15 4.27 -0.42 3.50
N VAL A 16 4.86 -1.55 3.93
CA VAL A 16 4.18 -2.53 4.77
C VAL A 16 3.72 -1.88 6.08
N HIS A 17 4.58 -1.09 6.71
CA HIS A 17 4.23 -0.37 7.93
C HIS A 17 3.06 0.60 7.70
N LEU A 18 3.13 1.36 6.62
CA LEU A 18 2.06 2.31 6.29
C LEU A 18 0.73 1.61 6.04
N PHE A 19 0.80 0.44 5.41
CA PHE A 19 -0.39 -0.32 5.06
C PHE A 19 -1.07 -0.94 6.28
N ALA A 20 -0.33 -1.09 7.36
CA ALA A 20 -0.86 -1.65 8.61
C ALA A 20 -1.59 -0.62 9.47
N TRP A 21 -1.49 0.67 9.16
CA TRP A 21 -2.17 1.70 9.95
C TRP A 21 -3.69 1.50 9.91
N ASP A 22 -4.33 1.48 11.08
CA ASP A 22 -5.77 1.56 11.13
C ASP A 22 -6.21 3.03 10.97
N GLU A 23 -7.50 3.26 10.90
CA GLU A 23 -8.01 4.61 10.67
C GLU A 23 -7.60 5.57 11.80
N ALA A 24 -7.66 5.13 13.05
CA ALA A 24 -7.30 5.98 14.19
C ALA A 24 -5.82 6.40 14.11
N THR A 25 -4.94 5.47 13.77
CA THR A 25 -3.52 5.76 13.60
C THR A 25 -3.30 6.71 12.43
N PHE A 26 -3.97 6.46 11.31
CA PHE A 26 -3.87 7.33 10.14
C PHE A 26 -4.27 8.76 10.51
N LEU A 27 -5.42 8.93 11.16
CA LEU A 27 -5.91 10.26 11.52
C LEU A 27 -4.95 10.98 12.47
N ARG A 28 -4.42 10.25 13.45
CA ARG A 28 -3.49 10.82 14.42
C ARG A 28 -2.18 11.28 13.76
N LEU A 29 -1.61 10.44 12.91
CA LEU A 29 -0.30 10.70 12.33
C LEU A 29 -0.34 11.65 11.13
N THR A 30 -1.52 11.88 10.55
CA THR A 30 -1.67 12.81 9.43
C THR A 30 -2.31 14.13 9.86
N GLU A 31 -2.52 14.35 11.15
CA GLU A 31 -3.15 15.55 11.67
C GLU A 31 -2.38 16.79 11.21
N GLY A 32 -3.11 17.76 10.69
CA GLY A 32 -2.53 19.02 10.22
C GLY A 32 -1.86 18.95 8.86
N GLY A 33 -1.77 17.77 8.25
CA GLY A 33 -1.15 17.58 6.95
C GLY A 33 -2.15 17.42 5.81
N PRO A 34 -1.69 17.62 4.57
CA PRO A 34 -2.58 17.51 3.40
C PRO A 34 -3.06 16.09 3.13
N ILE A 35 -2.32 15.08 3.54
CA ILE A 35 -2.67 13.68 3.30
C ILE A 35 -3.97 13.29 4.02
N ARG A 36 -4.23 13.91 5.17
CA ARG A 36 -5.42 13.59 5.94
C ARG A 36 -6.72 13.75 5.12
N ARG A 37 -6.72 14.68 4.17
CA ARG A 37 -7.89 14.99 3.36
C ARG A 37 -8.31 13.84 2.46
N ILE A 38 -7.38 12.98 2.05
CA ILE A 38 -7.73 11.87 1.16
C ILE A 38 -8.48 10.76 1.90
N GLY A 39 -8.29 10.67 3.21
CA GLY A 39 -8.95 9.66 4.02
C GLY A 39 -8.23 8.33 4.01
N HIS A 40 -8.51 7.52 5.04
CA HIS A 40 -7.84 6.24 5.26
C HIS A 40 -8.07 5.26 4.10
N GLU A 41 -9.29 5.22 3.57
CA GLU A 41 -9.62 4.30 2.48
C GLU A 41 -8.76 4.54 1.24
N ARG A 42 -8.65 5.81 0.82
CA ARG A 42 -7.83 6.13 -0.35
C ARG A 42 -6.35 6.02 -0.06
N TRP A 43 -5.96 6.29 1.18
CA TRP A 43 -4.59 6.04 1.63
C TRP A 43 -4.23 4.57 1.42
N LEU A 44 -5.08 3.66 1.89
CA LEU A 44 -4.86 2.22 1.73
C LEU A 44 -4.83 1.84 0.26
N ARG A 45 -5.72 2.39 -0.55
CA ARG A 45 -5.72 2.15 -1.99
C ARG A 45 -4.37 2.54 -2.60
N ASN A 46 -3.86 3.72 -2.27
CA ASN A 46 -2.61 4.22 -2.82
C ASN A 46 -1.43 3.36 -2.37
N VAL A 47 -1.40 2.97 -1.11
CA VAL A 47 -0.34 2.12 -0.59
C VAL A 47 -0.41 0.72 -1.23
N ALA A 48 -1.62 0.20 -1.46
CA ALA A 48 -1.79 -1.09 -2.14
C ALA A 48 -1.19 -1.07 -3.55
N VAL A 49 -1.37 0.03 -4.28
CA VAL A 49 -0.76 0.18 -5.61
C VAL A 49 0.76 0.17 -5.51
N ALA A 50 1.31 0.93 -4.57
CA ALA A 50 2.77 0.97 -4.37
C ALA A 50 3.31 -0.40 -3.95
N LEU A 51 2.59 -1.13 -3.09
CA LEU A 51 2.97 -2.48 -2.69
C LEU A 51 2.92 -3.44 -3.88
N GLY A 52 1.91 -3.32 -4.73
CA GLY A 52 1.82 -4.13 -5.95
C GLY A 52 3.01 -3.90 -6.87
N ASN A 53 3.40 -2.65 -7.05
CA ASN A 53 4.57 -2.31 -7.85
C ASN A 53 5.85 -2.85 -7.21
N ALA A 54 5.98 -2.74 -5.89
CA ALA A 54 7.13 -3.28 -5.17
C ALA A 54 7.19 -4.81 -5.30
N LEU A 55 6.05 -5.48 -5.20
CA LEU A 55 5.97 -6.93 -5.35
C LEU A 55 6.43 -7.36 -6.73
N ARG A 56 5.99 -6.64 -7.76
CA ARG A 56 6.41 -6.92 -9.14
C ARG A 56 7.92 -6.76 -9.32
N GLN A 57 8.52 -5.77 -8.66
CA GLN A 57 9.94 -5.49 -8.79
C GLN A 57 10.81 -6.46 -7.98
N THR A 58 10.35 -6.86 -6.80
CA THR A 58 11.21 -7.58 -5.85
C THR A 58 10.76 -9.00 -5.55
N GLY A 59 9.48 -9.30 -5.67
CA GLY A 59 8.94 -10.58 -5.25
C GLY A 59 8.97 -10.80 -3.74
N ASP A 60 9.12 -9.74 -2.96
CA ASP A 60 9.30 -9.80 -1.51
C ASP A 60 8.10 -10.46 -0.81
N ALA A 61 8.36 -11.50 -0.02
CA ALA A 61 7.32 -12.22 0.69
C ALA A 61 6.58 -11.35 1.72
N GLY A 62 7.29 -10.42 2.36
CA GLY A 62 6.69 -9.52 3.33
C GLY A 62 5.67 -8.60 2.68
N VAL A 63 5.95 -8.13 1.48
CA VAL A 63 5.02 -7.31 0.71
C VAL A 63 3.78 -8.12 0.34
N ARG A 64 3.97 -9.36 -0.08
CA ARG A 64 2.86 -10.26 -0.41
C ARG A 64 1.96 -10.49 0.80
N VAL A 65 2.55 -10.78 1.94
CA VAL A 65 1.80 -11.00 3.19
C VAL A 65 1.02 -9.74 3.59
N ALA A 66 1.64 -8.57 3.44
CA ALA A 66 0.97 -7.31 3.74
C ALA A 66 -0.29 -7.12 2.87
N LEU A 67 -0.17 -7.36 1.58
CA LEU A 67 -1.33 -7.27 0.69
C LEU A 67 -2.40 -8.28 1.09
N GLN A 68 -2.01 -9.53 1.36
CA GLN A 68 -2.95 -10.57 1.78
C GLN A 68 -3.70 -10.19 3.06
N SER A 69 -3.06 -9.45 3.95
CA SER A 69 -3.66 -9.06 5.22
C SER A 69 -4.91 -8.19 5.05
N ARG A 70 -5.07 -7.55 3.90
CA ARG A 70 -6.24 -6.71 3.61
C ARG A 70 -7.08 -7.24 2.45
N ALA A 71 -6.89 -8.50 2.07
CA ALA A 71 -7.66 -9.10 0.98
C ALA A 71 -9.16 -9.14 1.28
N GLU A 72 -9.51 -9.13 2.57
CA GLU A 72 -10.89 -9.15 3.02
C GLU A 72 -11.30 -7.82 3.67
N ASP A 73 -10.61 -6.75 3.34
CA ASP A 73 -10.89 -5.44 3.93
C ASP A 73 -12.36 -5.05 3.74
N ALA A 74 -12.90 -4.26 4.67
CA ALA A 74 -14.29 -3.81 4.59
C ALA A 74 -14.57 -2.96 3.36
N SER A 75 -13.56 -2.27 2.85
CA SER A 75 -13.71 -1.40 1.67
C SER A 75 -13.56 -2.18 0.38
N ALA A 76 -14.55 -2.11 -0.49
CA ALA A 76 -14.46 -2.71 -1.82
C ALA A 76 -13.32 -2.08 -2.63
N LEU A 77 -13.10 -0.77 -2.47
CA LEU A 77 -12.02 -0.08 -3.16
C LEU A 77 -10.67 -0.65 -2.76
N VAL A 78 -10.46 -0.89 -1.47
CA VAL A 78 -9.21 -1.47 -0.97
C VAL A 78 -9.06 -2.91 -1.48
N ARG A 79 -10.12 -3.72 -1.38
CA ARG A 79 -10.07 -5.11 -1.84
C ARG A 79 -9.68 -5.20 -3.31
N GLU A 80 -10.25 -4.34 -4.15
CA GLU A 80 -9.95 -4.30 -5.58
C GLU A 80 -8.47 -4.05 -5.85
N HIS A 81 -7.91 -3.07 -5.14
CA HIS A 81 -6.51 -2.70 -5.35
C HIS A 81 -5.55 -3.70 -4.72
N VAL A 82 -5.95 -4.34 -3.62
CA VAL A 82 -5.18 -5.44 -3.05
C VAL A 82 -5.12 -6.61 -4.05
N ALA A 83 -6.26 -6.95 -4.65
CA ALA A 83 -6.29 -8.03 -5.65
C ALA A 83 -5.41 -7.69 -6.85
N TRP A 84 -5.45 -6.44 -7.31
CA TRP A 84 -4.56 -5.99 -8.36
C TRP A 84 -3.10 -6.13 -7.93
N GLY A 85 -2.77 -5.67 -6.70
CA GLY A 85 -1.41 -5.74 -6.18
C GLY A 85 -0.89 -7.17 -6.13
N LEU A 86 -1.71 -8.09 -5.64
CA LEU A 86 -1.33 -9.50 -5.58
C LEU A 86 -1.13 -10.11 -6.97
N SER A 87 -1.87 -9.61 -7.98
CA SER A 87 -1.72 -10.08 -9.35
C SER A 87 -0.38 -9.69 -9.98
N GLN A 88 0.34 -8.76 -9.37
CA GLN A 88 1.65 -8.34 -9.85
C GLN A 88 2.75 -9.32 -9.50
N ASP A 89 2.49 -10.26 -8.58
CA ASP A 89 3.46 -11.25 -8.18
C ASP A 89 3.81 -12.16 -9.36
N GLY A 90 5.09 -12.32 -9.64
CA GLY A 90 5.55 -13.17 -10.73
C GLY A 90 5.52 -12.53 -12.11
N LEU A 91 5.04 -11.31 -12.24
CA LEU A 91 5.09 -10.61 -13.52
C LEU A 91 6.50 -10.04 -13.76
N GLU A 92 6.79 -9.76 -15.05
CA GLU A 92 8.06 -9.15 -15.40
C GLU A 92 8.21 -7.80 -14.70
N PRO A 93 9.38 -7.51 -14.13
CA PRO A 93 9.61 -6.20 -13.52
C PRO A 93 9.52 -5.08 -14.56
N PHE A 94 9.21 -3.88 -14.10
CA PHE A 94 9.29 -2.69 -14.94
C PHE A 94 10.73 -2.44 -15.34
N ILE A 95 10.90 -1.97 -16.55
CA ILE A 95 12.22 -1.65 -17.07
C ILE A 95 12.54 -0.20 -16.81
#